data_b8186bae7b3be00a90df1a7a0c08bb2e
#
_entry.id   b8186bae7b3be00a90df1a7a0c08bb2e
#
_cell.length_a   1.000
_cell.length_b   1.000
_cell.length_c   1.000
_cell.angle_alpha   90.00
_cell.angle_beta   90.00
_cell.angle_gamma   90.00
#
_symmetry.space_group_name_H-M   'P 1'
#
loop_
_entity.id
_entity.type
_entity.pdbx_description
1 polymer ?
#
loop_
_entity_poly.entity_id
_entity_poly.type
_entity_poly.pdbx_seq_one_letter_code
_entity_poly.pdbx_strand_id
1 'polypeptide(L)'
;MLDNNPPMEYIPCMEWQVLLDADFKAWLLEQEPDVQTTILAHAGLLKTFGPTLGRPQVDTVKGSRLANLKELRVQHLGAPWRVLFVFDPKRRAILLVGGNKRGDARWYKKAIPQAEQRYARHLEQME
;
A
#
# COMPACT_ATOMS: atom_id res chain seq x y z
N MET A 1 6.76 -16.98 -39.14
CA MET A 1 6.86 -16.69 -38.48
C MET A 1 7.07 -16.31 -37.67
N LEU A 2 6.85 -16.20 -37.53
CA LEU A 2 6.97 -15.80 -36.76
C LEU A 2 7.09 -15.51 -35.76
N ASP A 3 7.08 -15.48 -35.61
CA ASP A 3 7.13 -15.23 -34.70
C ASP A 3 7.12 -15.04 -33.87
N ASN A 4 7.08 -15.05 -33.93
CA ASN A 4 6.95 -15.03 -33.10
C ASN A 4 7.12 -14.74 -32.11
N ASN A 5 7.11 -14.62 -31.86
CA ASN A 5 7.24 -14.68 -30.83
C ASN A 5 7.57 -14.14 -30.05
N PRO A 6 6.95 -13.80 -30.02
CA PRO A 6 7.81 -13.20 -29.14
C PRO A 6 7.76 -13.59 -27.76
N PRO A 7 8.76 -13.98 -27.37
CA PRO A 7 8.84 -14.62 -26.10
C PRO A 7 8.56 -13.75 -24.91
N MET A 8 8.72 -12.46 -25.04
CA MET A 8 8.43 -11.64 -23.90
C MET A 8 6.97 -11.65 -23.55
N GLU A 9 6.19 -12.18 -24.43
CA GLU A 9 4.80 -12.39 -24.11
C GLU A 9 4.65 -13.32 -22.96
N TYR A 10 5.64 -14.12 -22.77
CA TYR A 10 5.57 -15.09 -21.71
C TYR A 10 6.17 -14.62 -20.45
N ILE A 11 6.71 -13.45 -20.45
CA ILE A 11 7.12 -12.94 -19.18
C ILE A 11 5.83 -12.80 -18.43
N PRO A 12 5.63 -13.64 -17.45
CA PRO A 12 4.39 -13.63 -16.73
C PRO A 12 4.14 -12.24 -16.26
N CYS A 13 2.92 -11.88 -16.26
CA CYS A 13 2.53 -10.69 -15.62
C CYS A 13 3.05 -10.78 -14.21
N MET A 14 4.13 -10.10 -13.95
CA MET A 14 4.73 -10.12 -12.63
C MET A 14 4.04 -9.14 -11.74
N GLU A 15 2.71 -9.09 -11.84
CA GLU A 15 1.93 -8.20 -11.01
C GLU A 15 2.08 -8.58 -9.56
N TRP A 16 2.06 -7.55 -8.73
CA TRP A 16 2.07 -7.73 -7.30
C TRP A 16 0.64 -7.88 -6.82
N GLN A 17 0.44 -8.72 -5.83
CA GLN A 17 -0.85 -8.78 -5.15
C GLN A 17 -0.95 -7.64 -4.17
N VAL A 18 -2.18 -7.17 -3.95
CA VAL A 18 -2.45 -6.15 -2.95
C VAL A 18 -3.44 -6.74 -1.96
N LEU A 19 -3.03 -6.83 -0.70
CA LEU A 19 -3.85 -7.37 0.36
C LEU A 19 -4.16 -6.29 1.37
N LEU A 20 -5.36 -6.34 1.92
CA LEU A 20 -5.79 -5.40 2.95
C LEU A 20 -5.73 -6.09 4.30
N ASP A 21 -4.94 -5.54 5.22
CA ASP A 21 -5.02 -5.97 6.61
C ASP A 21 -6.47 -5.83 7.09
N ALA A 22 -6.92 -6.74 7.95
CA ALA A 22 -8.32 -6.76 8.36
C ALA A 22 -8.75 -5.45 9.02
N ASP A 23 -7.90 -4.88 9.86
CA ASP A 23 -8.23 -3.62 10.53
C ASP A 23 -8.20 -2.45 9.56
N PHE A 24 -7.26 -2.48 8.61
CA PHE A 24 -7.24 -1.47 7.55
C PHE A 24 -8.53 -1.54 6.73
N LYS A 25 -8.95 -2.76 6.37
CA LYS A 25 -10.17 -2.93 5.58
C LYS A 25 -11.39 -2.39 6.33
N ALA A 26 -11.48 -2.67 7.63
CA ALA A 26 -12.58 -2.17 8.43
C ALA A 26 -12.60 -0.64 8.44
N TRP A 27 -11.43 -0.01 8.60
CA TRP A 27 -11.32 1.44 8.54
C TRP A 27 -11.75 1.97 7.18
N LEU A 28 -11.29 1.33 6.10
CA LEU A 28 -11.59 1.78 4.75
C LEU A 28 -13.10 1.77 4.49
N LEU A 29 -13.77 0.71 4.93
CA LEU A 29 -15.20 0.57 4.71
C LEU A 29 -16.04 1.59 5.48
N GLU A 30 -15.44 2.25 6.48
CA GLU A 30 -16.10 3.32 7.22
C GLU A 30 -16.01 4.67 6.52
N GLN A 31 -15.19 4.76 5.48
CA GLN A 31 -15.00 6.03 4.80
C GLN A 31 -16.10 6.26 3.76
N GLU A 32 -16.25 7.52 3.32
CA GLU A 32 -17.18 7.84 2.25
C GLU A 32 -16.85 7.04 0.99
N PRO A 33 -17.85 6.66 0.20
CA PRO A 33 -17.60 5.83 -0.99
C PRO A 33 -16.59 6.42 -1.97
N ASP A 34 -16.58 7.75 -2.14
CA ASP A 34 -15.63 8.38 -3.05
C ASP A 34 -14.20 8.29 -2.52
N VAL A 35 -14.02 8.37 -1.20
CA VAL A 35 -12.71 8.18 -0.58
C VAL A 35 -12.23 6.74 -0.79
N GLN A 36 -13.13 5.78 -0.56
CA GLN A 36 -12.78 4.36 -0.79
C GLN A 36 -12.32 4.15 -2.22
N THR A 37 -13.07 4.68 -3.18
CA THR A 37 -12.74 4.52 -4.59
C THR A 37 -11.39 5.12 -4.93
N THR A 38 -11.11 6.32 -4.42
CA THR A 38 -9.86 7.01 -4.70
C THR A 38 -8.68 6.24 -4.11
N ILE A 39 -8.81 5.78 -2.86
CA ILE A 39 -7.74 5.02 -2.22
C ILE A 39 -7.47 3.72 -2.98
N LEU A 40 -8.53 2.99 -3.35
CA LEU A 40 -8.36 1.72 -4.05
C LEU A 40 -7.78 1.93 -5.44
N ALA A 41 -8.12 3.02 -6.11
CA ALA A 41 -7.54 3.33 -7.42
C ALA A 41 -6.04 3.55 -7.29
N HIS A 42 -5.60 4.26 -6.26
CA HIS A 42 -4.17 4.48 -6.03
C HIS A 42 -3.47 3.17 -5.64
N ALA A 43 -4.14 2.35 -4.82
CA ALA A 43 -3.58 1.06 -4.44
C ALA A 43 -3.38 0.16 -5.66
N GLY A 44 -4.23 0.32 -6.67
CA GLY A 44 -4.09 -0.42 -7.93
C GLY A 44 -2.77 -0.16 -8.63
N LEU A 45 -2.15 1.00 -8.41
CA LEU A 45 -0.83 1.28 -8.99
C LEU A 45 0.23 0.36 -8.40
N LEU A 46 0.07 -0.06 -7.15
CA LEU A 46 1.02 -0.99 -6.53
C LEU A 46 0.95 -2.35 -7.19
N LYS A 47 -0.22 -2.75 -7.66
CA LYS A 47 -0.37 -4.01 -8.36
C LYS A 47 0.44 -4.02 -9.65
N THR A 48 0.43 -2.92 -10.38
CA THR A 48 1.11 -2.82 -11.66
C THR A 48 2.60 -2.57 -11.51
N PHE A 49 2.97 -1.62 -10.64
CA PHE A 49 4.35 -1.13 -10.58
C PHE A 49 5.15 -1.70 -9.42
N GLY A 50 4.48 -2.21 -8.39
CA GLY A 50 5.17 -2.78 -7.24
C GLY A 50 6.17 -1.83 -6.61
N PRO A 51 7.33 -2.33 -6.17
CA PRO A 51 8.32 -1.48 -5.49
C PRO A 51 8.94 -0.40 -6.36
N THR A 52 8.75 -0.43 -7.69
CA THR A 52 9.28 0.62 -8.54
C THR A 52 8.46 1.89 -8.48
N LEU A 53 7.25 1.82 -7.92
CA LEU A 53 6.43 3.02 -7.76
C LEU A 53 7.04 3.91 -6.69
N GLY A 54 7.40 5.12 -7.07
CA GLY A 54 8.03 6.08 -6.20
C GLY A 54 7.26 7.37 -6.13
N ARG A 55 7.97 8.44 -5.80
CA ARG A 55 7.35 9.77 -5.71
C ARG A 55 6.75 10.20 -7.03
N PRO A 56 5.67 10.93 -6.99
CA PRO A 56 5.02 11.47 -5.79
C PRO A 56 4.05 10.52 -5.12
N GLN A 57 3.73 9.36 -5.73
CA GLN A 57 2.69 8.47 -5.23
C GLN A 57 3.10 7.69 -3.99
N VAL A 58 4.37 7.32 -3.91
CA VAL A 58 4.89 6.49 -2.82
C VAL A 58 6.19 7.08 -2.30
N ASP A 59 6.36 7.04 -0.99
CA ASP A 59 7.62 7.43 -0.36
C ASP A 59 7.91 6.49 0.80
N THR A 60 9.16 6.48 1.23
CA THR A 60 9.59 5.68 2.37
C THR A 60 9.25 6.41 3.66
N VAL A 61 8.75 5.68 4.64
CA VAL A 61 8.43 6.25 5.95
C VAL A 61 9.63 6.05 6.87
N LYS A 62 10.07 7.13 7.49
CA LYS A 62 11.17 7.09 8.44
C LYS A 62 10.62 6.97 9.85
N GLY A 63 11.45 6.47 10.76
CA GLY A 63 11.05 6.38 12.16
C GLY A 63 10.33 5.11 12.53
N SER A 64 10.34 4.12 11.64
CA SER A 64 9.75 2.81 11.91
C SER A 64 10.86 1.79 12.15
N ARG A 65 10.53 0.77 12.95
CA ARG A 65 11.41 -0.40 13.08
C ARG A 65 11.41 -1.24 11.80
N LEU A 66 10.40 -1.04 10.95
CA LEU A 66 10.35 -1.71 9.65
C LEU A 66 11.16 -0.89 8.66
N ALA A 67 12.26 -1.46 8.17
CA ALA A 67 13.17 -0.73 7.29
C ALA A 67 12.50 -0.35 5.97
N ASN A 68 11.48 -1.09 5.57
CA ASN A 68 10.83 -0.91 4.28
C ASN A 68 9.39 -0.45 4.39
N LEU A 69 9.01 0.18 5.49
CA LEU A 69 7.67 0.76 5.61
C LEU A 69 7.55 1.93 4.65
N LYS A 70 6.48 1.92 3.86
CA LYS A 70 6.23 2.93 2.85
C LYS A 70 4.86 3.55 3.05
N GLU A 71 4.66 4.71 2.44
CA GLU A 71 3.37 5.36 2.43
C GLU A 71 2.90 5.57 1.01
N LEU A 72 1.63 5.31 0.80
CA LEU A 72 0.92 5.67 -0.42
C LEU A 72 0.26 7.02 -0.19
N ARG A 73 0.56 7.97 -1.06
CA ARG A 73 0.06 9.35 -0.94
C ARG A 73 -1.14 9.52 -1.83
N VAL A 74 -2.28 9.80 -1.21
CA VAL A 74 -3.54 9.94 -1.93
C VAL A 74 -4.10 11.32 -1.63
N GLN A 75 -4.19 12.16 -2.67
CA GLN A 75 -4.85 13.44 -2.56
C GLN A 75 -6.30 13.27 -2.99
N HIS A 76 -7.23 13.72 -2.13
CA HIS A 76 -8.65 13.62 -2.45
C HIS A 76 -9.34 14.86 -1.91
N LEU A 77 -9.91 15.65 -2.82
CA LEU A 77 -10.61 16.89 -2.49
C LEU A 77 -9.75 17.80 -1.62
N GLY A 78 -8.45 17.87 -1.95
CA GLY A 78 -7.52 18.74 -1.24
C GLY A 78 -7.01 18.17 0.09
N ALA A 79 -7.44 16.98 0.48
CA ALA A 79 -7.01 16.39 1.74
C ALA A 79 -5.89 15.39 1.51
N PRO A 80 -4.88 15.37 2.41
CA PRO A 80 -3.74 14.47 2.27
C PRO A 80 -4.01 13.14 2.98
N TRP A 81 -4.56 12.19 2.25
CA TRP A 81 -4.75 10.84 2.76
C TRP A 81 -3.47 10.05 2.61
N ARG A 82 -3.21 9.18 3.57
CA ARG A 82 -2.02 8.32 3.56
C ARG A 82 -2.41 6.90 3.88
N VAL A 83 -1.73 5.94 3.24
CA VAL A 83 -1.87 4.52 3.54
C VAL A 83 -0.47 3.97 3.76
N LEU A 84 -0.20 3.48 4.97
CA LEU A 84 1.07 2.83 5.28
C LEU A 84 1.01 1.38 4.83
N PHE A 85 2.06 0.93 4.16
CA PHE A 85 2.09 -0.43 3.62
C PHE A 85 3.53 -0.94 3.55
N VAL A 86 3.67 -2.25 3.37
CA VAL A 86 4.97 -2.89 3.11
C VAL A 86 4.78 -3.91 2.00
N PHE A 87 5.89 -4.24 1.33
CA PHE A 87 5.92 -5.40 0.44
C PHE A 87 6.44 -6.58 1.23
N ASP A 88 5.69 -7.68 1.24
CA ASP A 88 6.11 -8.87 1.97
C ASP A 88 6.97 -9.77 1.08
N PRO A 89 7.59 -10.83 1.65
CA PRO A 89 8.47 -11.69 0.87
C PRO A 89 7.79 -12.45 -0.26
N LYS A 90 6.46 -12.51 -0.27
CA LYS A 90 5.72 -13.24 -1.30
C LYS A 90 5.20 -12.32 -2.40
N ARG A 91 5.82 -11.15 -2.59
CA ARG A 91 5.48 -10.20 -3.64
C ARG A 91 4.06 -9.66 -3.46
N ARG A 92 3.71 -9.31 -2.24
CA ARG A 92 2.40 -8.75 -1.94
C ARG A 92 2.57 -7.42 -1.23
N ALA A 93 1.78 -6.43 -1.62
CA ALA A 93 1.70 -5.16 -0.91
C ALA A 93 0.63 -5.31 0.17
N ILE A 94 1.01 -5.16 1.42
CA ILE A 94 0.09 -5.31 2.55
C ILE A 94 -0.27 -3.92 3.05
N LEU A 95 -1.53 -3.51 2.84
CA LEU A 95 -2.01 -2.21 3.28
C LEU A 95 -2.40 -2.31 4.74
N LEU A 96 -1.76 -1.49 5.58
CA LEU A 96 -1.78 -1.69 7.03
C LEU A 96 -2.60 -0.65 7.78
N VAL A 97 -2.39 0.64 7.49
CA VAL A 97 -3.03 1.73 8.22
C VAL A 97 -3.34 2.85 7.26
N GLY A 98 -4.54 3.40 7.35
CA GLY A 98 -4.91 4.55 6.54
C GLY A 98 -5.40 5.70 7.40
N GLY A 99 -5.39 6.89 6.83
CA GLY A 99 -5.93 8.05 7.49
C GLY A 99 -5.79 9.32 6.67
N ASN A 100 -6.60 10.30 7.05
CA ASN A 100 -6.49 11.66 6.56
C ASN A 100 -5.63 12.41 7.56
N LYS A 101 -4.44 12.82 7.16
CA LYS A 101 -3.53 13.45 8.12
C LYS A 101 -3.67 14.96 8.21
N ARG A 102 -4.67 15.53 7.55
CA ARG A 102 -4.91 16.97 7.62
C ARG A 102 -5.15 17.37 9.08
N GLY A 103 -4.42 18.39 9.53
CA GLY A 103 -4.60 18.90 10.86
C GLY A 103 -4.15 17.97 11.96
N ASP A 104 -3.44 16.88 11.64
CA ASP A 104 -2.98 15.93 12.63
C ASP A 104 -1.47 15.78 12.54
N ALA A 105 -0.76 16.63 13.28
CA ALA A 105 0.70 16.64 13.31
C ALA A 105 1.28 15.36 13.91
N ARG A 106 0.45 14.58 14.61
CA ARG A 106 0.91 13.34 15.25
C ARG A 106 0.44 12.10 14.53
N TRP A 107 -0.07 12.25 13.31
CA TRP A 107 -0.65 11.11 12.61
C TRP A 107 0.35 9.96 12.47
N TYR A 108 1.58 10.26 12.02
CA TYR A 108 2.59 9.22 11.86
C TYR A 108 2.97 8.57 13.18
N LYS A 109 3.03 9.39 14.24
CA LYS A 109 3.40 8.88 15.56
C LYS A 109 2.40 7.84 16.05
N LYS A 110 1.14 8.00 15.67
CA LYS A 110 0.10 7.04 16.05
C LYS A 110 0.04 5.88 15.05
N ALA A 111 0.23 6.17 13.77
CA ALA A 111 0.03 5.18 12.72
C ALA A 111 1.18 4.18 12.60
N ILE A 112 2.42 4.63 12.79
CA ILE A 112 3.57 3.76 12.62
C ILE A 112 3.54 2.56 13.56
N PRO A 113 3.28 2.72 14.87
CA PRO A 113 3.18 1.54 15.74
C PRO A 113 2.07 0.58 15.35
N GLN A 114 0.95 1.10 14.86
CA GLN A 114 -0.13 0.25 14.37
C GLN A 114 0.31 -0.56 13.16
N ALA A 115 1.01 0.10 12.23
CA ALA A 115 1.52 -0.59 11.04
C ALA A 115 2.48 -1.70 11.43
N GLU A 116 3.39 -1.42 12.36
CA GLU A 116 4.36 -2.42 12.80
C GLU A 116 3.66 -3.63 13.43
N GLN A 117 2.68 -3.38 14.27
CA GLN A 117 1.95 -4.45 14.94
C GLN A 117 1.15 -5.29 13.93
N ARG A 118 0.49 -4.62 12.99
CA ARG A 118 -0.33 -5.32 12.01
C ARG A 118 0.52 -6.13 11.05
N TYR A 119 1.69 -5.63 10.69
CA TYR A 119 2.59 -6.39 9.83
C TYR A 119 3.16 -7.60 10.57
N ALA A 120 3.51 -7.46 11.84
CA ALA A 120 3.96 -8.59 12.64
C ALA A 120 2.90 -9.68 12.68
N ARG A 121 1.64 -9.29 12.86
CA ARG A 121 0.53 -10.25 12.84
C ARG A 121 0.43 -10.94 11.47
N HIS A 122 0.60 -10.17 10.40
CA HIS A 122 0.57 -10.74 9.06
C HIS A 122 1.66 -11.80 8.89
N LEU A 123 2.87 -11.51 9.32
CA LEU A 123 3.98 -12.44 9.20
C LEU A 123 3.74 -13.73 9.98
N GLU A 124 3.11 -13.63 11.16
CA GLU A 124 2.78 -14.81 11.95
C GLU A 124 1.79 -15.72 11.26
N GLN A 125 0.93 -15.15 10.41
CA GLN A 125 -0.09 -15.91 9.70
C GLN A 125 0.39 -16.43 8.35
N MET A 126 1.58 -16.02 7.93
CA MET A 126 2.17 -16.51 6.68
C MET A 126 2.72 -17.91 6.87
N GLU A 127 2.63 -18.68 5.83
CA GLU A 127 3.24 -20.01 5.82
C GLU A 127 4.41 -20.09 4.88
#